data_a8df000e2db308ac421ed67e9575c47f
#
_entry.id   a8df000e2db308ac421ed67e9575c47f
#
_cell.length_a   1.000
_cell.length_b   1.000
_cell.length_c   1.000
_cell.angle_alpha   90.00
_cell.angle_beta   90.00
_cell.angle_gamma   90.00
#
_symmetry.space_group_name_H-M   'P 1'
#
loop_
_entity.id
_entity.type
_entity.pdbx_description
1 polymer ?
#
loop_
_entity_poly.entity_id
_entity_poly.type
_entity_poly.pdbx_seq_one_letter_code
_entity_poly.pdbx_strand_id
1 'polypeptide(L)'
;GAYIGSIQSDGTAATATPTELADTQAPDGLRVDASGHLILEPANRAVFDYFLDVPASMPEAQRVAMAEAHMRAKLVSPALSEAQSLLQRYLAYRKALATQGDTSRSKPSLEQVQQHPEVLATLRQRIGARAALRRQYLGADVAQAWYGDEDALDTAVPTTQQQAQHDHREGLDERA
;
A
#
# COMPACT_ATOMS: atom_id res chain seq x y z
N GLY A 1 39.44 -27.88 3.30
CA GLY A 1 39.00 -26.80 3.45
C GLY A 1 38.43 -25.86 2.43
N ALA A 2 38.23 -26.31 1.25
CA ALA A 2 37.79 -25.38 0.23
C ALA A 2 36.50 -24.67 0.56
N TYR A 3 35.76 -25.29 1.36
CA TYR A 3 34.56 -24.68 1.72
C TYR A 3 34.71 -23.35 2.34
N ILE A 4 35.86 -23.07 2.58
CA ILE A 4 36.12 -21.75 3.01
C ILE A 4 35.49 -20.74 2.12
N GLY A 5 35.57 -20.99 0.86
CA GLY A 5 34.97 -20.08 -0.07
C GLY A 5 33.51 -19.86 0.21
N SER A 6 32.87 -20.93 0.52
CA SER A 6 31.49 -20.80 0.82
C SER A 6 31.32 -19.94 2.04
N ILE A 7 32.21 -20.01 2.90
CA ILE A 7 32.12 -19.19 4.05
C ILE A 7 32.14 -17.74 3.72
N GLN A 8 32.93 -17.42 2.75
CA GLN A 8 32.99 -16.04 2.35
C GLN A 8 31.69 -15.63 1.76
N SER A 9 31.13 -16.51 1.05
CA SER A 9 29.83 -16.20 0.54
C SER A 9 28.92 -15.90 1.68
N ASP A 10 29.18 -16.53 2.76
CA ASP A 10 28.39 -16.27 3.89
C ASP A 10 28.53 -14.86 4.35
N GLY A 11 29.70 -14.33 4.22
CA GLY A 11 29.90 -12.94 4.54
C GLY A 11 28.96 -12.06 3.80
N THR A 12 28.70 -12.39 2.58
CA THR A 12 27.75 -11.64 1.79
C THR A 12 26.36 -11.74 2.38
N ALA A 13 26.00 -12.92 2.77
CA ALA A 13 24.69 -13.10 3.37
C ALA A 13 24.57 -12.28 4.64
N ALA A 14 25.62 -12.18 5.38
CA ALA A 14 25.58 -11.46 6.64
C ALA A 14 25.27 -9.98 6.45
N THR A 15 25.56 -9.43 5.30
CA THR A 15 25.27 -8.03 5.06
C THR A 15 23.86 -7.80 4.61
N ALA A 16 23.11 -8.86 4.37
CA ALA A 16 21.85 -8.72 3.68
C ALA A 16 20.65 -8.77 4.61
N THR A 17 20.22 -9.92 5.02
CA THR A 17 18.89 -10.06 5.58
C THR A 17 18.89 -10.25 7.08
N PRO A 18 18.17 -9.39 7.82
CA PRO A 18 18.01 -9.59 9.25
C PRO A 18 17.27 -10.88 9.56
N THR A 19 17.40 -11.34 10.80
CA THR A 19 16.77 -12.58 11.24
C THR A 19 15.26 -12.57 11.02
N GLU A 20 14.63 -11.42 11.19
CA GLU A 20 13.20 -11.27 11.03
C GLU A 20 12.72 -11.65 9.63
N LEU A 21 13.58 -11.51 8.64
CA LEU A 21 13.23 -11.80 7.26
C LEU A 21 13.92 -13.06 6.72
N ALA A 22 14.67 -13.76 7.57
CA ALA A 22 15.53 -14.85 7.11
C ALA A 22 14.73 -15.98 6.44
N ASP A 23 13.57 -16.29 6.97
CA ASP A 23 12.75 -17.40 6.46
C ASP A 23 11.67 -16.95 5.48
N THR A 24 11.69 -15.70 5.05
CA THR A 24 10.67 -15.17 4.16
C THR A 24 11.30 -14.62 2.90
N GLN A 25 10.50 -14.48 1.87
CA GLN A 25 10.93 -13.91 0.61
C GLN A 25 10.04 -12.73 0.26
N ALA A 26 10.65 -11.67 -0.27
CA ALA A 26 9.90 -10.53 -0.73
C ALA A 26 8.94 -10.96 -1.84
N PRO A 27 7.72 -10.44 -1.86
CA PRO A 27 6.79 -10.74 -2.93
C PRO A 27 7.33 -10.25 -4.27
N ASP A 28 6.88 -10.89 -5.35
CA ASP A 28 7.24 -10.47 -6.69
C ASP A 28 6.34 -9.29 -7.08
N GLY A 29 6.93 -8.13 -7.27
CA GLY A 29 6.16 -6.93 -7.55
C GLY A 29 6.98 -5.86 -8.24
N LEU A 30 8.15 -6.20 -8.75
CA LEU A 30 9.00 -5.26 -9.46
C LEU A 30 9.17 -5.74 -10.90
N ARG A 31 8.07 -5.77 -11.64
CA ARG A 31 8.07 -6.18 -13.03
C ARG A 31 8.25 -4.97 -13.93
N VAL A 32 8.84 -5.21 -15.10
CA VAL A 32 9.07 -4.16 -16.10
C VAL A 32 8.34 -4.49 -17.38
N ASP A 33 7.99 -3.46 -18.13
CA ASP A 33 7.36 -3.64 -19.44
C ASP A 33 8.43 -3.81 -20.52
N ALA A 34 7.98 -3.95 -21.77
CA ALA A 34 8.88 -4.18 -22.90
C ALA A 34 9.88 -3.03 -23.11
N SER A 35 9.53 -1.84 -22.62
CA SER A 35 10.40 -0.66 -22.74
C SER A 35 11.33 -0.48 -21.55
N GLY A 36 11.28 -1.37 -20.58
CA GLY A 36 12.13 -1.29 -19.40
C GLY A 36 11.62 -0.40 -18.29
N HIS A 37 10.37 0.05 -18.38
CA HIS A 37 9.74 0.85 -17.33
C HIS A 37 9.04 -0.02 -16.31
N LEU A 38 8.98 0.46 -15.08
CA LEU A 38 8.31 -0.27 -14.01
C LEU A 38 6.81 -0.35 -14.29
N ILE A 39 6.25 -1.54 -14.17
CA ILE A 39 4.80 -1.73 -14.28
C ILE A 39 4.16 -1.30 -12.97
N LEU A 40 3.23 -0.36 -13.04
CA LEU A 40 2.51 0.13 -11.86
C LEU A 40 1.36 -0.83 -11.54
N GLU A 41 1.44 -1.48 -10.39
CA GLU A 41 0.46 -2.47 -9.95
C GLU A 41 0.50 -2.58 -8.43
N PRO A 42 -0.56 -3.09 -7.80
CA PRO A 42 -0.59 -3.21 -6.34
C PRO A 42 0.56 -4.05 -5.77
N ALA A 43 1.12 -4.96 -6.56
CA ALA A 43 2.24 -5.76 -6.13
C ALA A 43 3.48 -4.92 -5.79
N ASN A 44 3.64 -3.74 -6.40
CA ASN A 44 4.73 -2.83 -6.05
C ASN A 44 4.65 -2.45 -4.57
N ARG A 45 3.44 -2.09 -4.13
CA ARG A 45 3.20 -1.71 -2.75
C ARG A 45 3.49 -2.88 -1.81
N ALA A 46 3.12 -4.08 -2.22
CA ALA A 46 3.37 -5.26 -1.41
C ALA A 46 4.87 -5.48 -1.16
N VAL A 47 5.70 -5.23 -2.17
CA VAL A 47 7.16 -5.31 -2.01
C VAL A 47 7.64 -4.27 -1.01
N PHE A 48 7.18 -3.03 -1.14
CA PHE A 48 7.61 -1.96 -0.23
C PHE A 48 7.16 -2.27 1.20
N ASP A 49 5.92 -2.68 1.38
CA ASP A 49 5.39 -3.00 2.71
C ASP A 49 6.15 -4.16 3.35
N TYR A 50 6.56 -5.13 2.56
CA TYR A 50 7.33 -6.26 3.06
C TYR A 50 8.58 -5.79 3.81
N PHE A 51 9.28 -4.80 3.27
CA PHE A 51 10.48 -4.26 3.90
C PHE A 51 10.16 -3.22 4.97
N LEU A 52 9.10 -2.44 4.79
CA LEU A 52 8.79 -1.33 5.69
C LEU A 52 8.04 -1.76 6.94
N ASP A 53 7.35 -2.89 6.90
CA ASP A 53 6.50 -3.34 7.99
C ASP A 53 7.14 -4.40 8.89
N VAL A 54 8.47 -4.46 8.89
CA VAL A 54 9.17 -5.33 9.84
C VAL A 54 9.07 -4.75 11.26
N PRO A 55 9.41 -5.53 12.29
CA PRO A 55 9.26 -5.07 13.66
C PRO A 55 9.91 -3.73 13.96
N ALA A 56 9.30 -3.00 14.88
CA ALA A 56 9.73 -1.65 15.22
C ALA A 56 11.16 -1.58 15.76
N SER A 57 11.73 -2.70 16.15
CA SER A 57 13.12 -2.75 16.61
C SER A 57 14.11 -2.35 15.52
N MET A 58 13.70 -2.44 14.26
CA MET A 58 14.57 -2.07 13.14
C MET A 58 14.30 -0.63 12.73
N PRO A 59 15.32 0.24 12.70
CA PRO A 59 15.14 1.62 12.28
C PRO A 59 14.61 1.75 10.85
N GLU A 60 13.83 2.78 10.60
CA GLU A 60 13.26 3.01 9.28
C GLU A 60 14.35 3.13 8.21
N ALA A 61 15.44 3.84 8.51
CA ALA A 61 16.52 3.99 7.55
C ALA A 61 17.07 2.65 7.10
N GLN A 62 17.17 1.70 8.01
CA GLN A 62 17.65 0.36 7.67
C GLN A 62 16.63 -0.39 6.82
N ARG A 63 15.35 -0.26 7.13
CA ARG A 63 14.28 -0.88 6.34
C ARG A 63 14.27 -0.33 4.92
N VAL A 64 14.42 0.98 4.78
CA VAL A 64 14.50 1.63 3.48
C VAL A 64 15.73 1.15 2.70
N ALA A 65 16.86 1.05 3.38
CA ALA A 65 18.09 0.58 2.74
C ALA A 65 17.94 -0.84 2.20
N MET A 66 17.24 -1.69 2.93
CA MET A 66 16.96 -3.06 2.48
C MET A 66 16.07 -3.08 1.25
N ALA A 67 15.04 -2.25 1.24
CA ALA A 67 14.15 -2.14 0.08
C ALA A 67 14.94 -1.67 -1.14
N GLU A 68 15.79 -0.66 -0.97
CA GLU A 68 16.59 -0.16 -2.08
C GLU A 68 17.60 -1.18 -2.59
N ALA A 69 18.22 -1.94 -1.69
CA ALA A 69 19.11 -3.01 -2.10
C ALA A 69 18.37 -4.07 -2.93
N HIS A 70 17.18 -4.41 -2.52
CA HIS A 70 16.35 -5.35 -3.26
C HIS A 70 16.02 -4.82 -4.66
N MET A 71 15.65 -3.54 -4.74
CA MET A 71 15.37 -2.92 -6.04
C MET A 71 16.58 -2.94 -6.95
N ARG A 72 17.76 -2.61 -6.42
CA ARG A 72 18.99 -2.63 -7.22
C ARG A 72 19.34 -4.03 -7.70
N ALA A 73 18.99 -5.04 -6.92
CA ALA A 73 19.24 -6.41 -7.31
C ALA A 73 18.29 -6.90 -8.42
N LYS A 74 17.12 -6.29 -8.51
CA LYS A 74 16.06 -6.75 -9.43
C LYS A 74 15.90 -5.87 -10.66
N LEU A 75 16.29 -4.61 -10.60
CA LEU A 75 15.96 -3.64 -11.63
C LEU A 75 17.20 -2.90 -12.13
N VAL A 76 17.09 -2.46 -13.39
CA VAL A 76 18.02 -1.49 -13.97
C VAL A 76 17.20 -0.28 -14.40
N SER A 77 17.88 0.86 -14.62
CA SER A 77 17.16 2.05 -15.08
C SER A 77 16.63 1.84 -16.49
N PRO A 78 15.47 2.40 -16.83
CA PRO A 78 14.73 3.42 -16.06
C PRO A 78 13.90 2.87 -14.91
N ALA A 79 13.55 1.59 -14.90
CA ALA A 79 12.68 1.02 -13.87
C ALA A 79 13.26 1.21 -12.46
N LEU A 80 14.57 1.09 -12.31
CA LEU A 80 15.20 1.28 -10.99
C LEU A 80 14.98 2.69 -10.47
N SER A 81 15.24 3.69 -11.29
CA SER A 81 15.02 5.07 -10.89
C SER A 81 13.56 5.35 -10.57
N GLU A 82 12.68 4.76 -11.35
CA GLU A 82 11.24 4.89 -11.12
C GLU A 82 10.83 4.28 -9.79
N ALA A 83 11.33 3.09 -9.50
CA ALA A 83 11.04 2.42 -8.24
C ALA A 83 11.59 3.19 -7.04
N GLN A 84 12.80 3.73 -7.16
CA GLN A 84 13.39 4.53 -6.09
C GLN A 84 12.58 5.79 -5.81
N SER A 85 12.17 6.48 -6.86
CA SER A 85 11.33 7.66 -6.72
C SER A 85 9.98 7.30 -6.09
N LEU A 86 9.42 6.19 -6.52
CA LEU A 86 8.14 5.72 -6.04
C LEU A 86 8.20 5.37 -4.55
N LEU A 87 9.28 4.73 -4.13
CA LEU A 87 9.48 4.42 -2.72
C LEU A 87 9.52 5.69 -1.87
N GLN A 88 10.24 6.71 -2.33
CA GLN A 88 10.32 7.98 -1.60
C GLN A 88 8.94 8.63 -1.48
N ARG A 89 8.17 8.61 -2.54
CA ARG A 89 6.81 9.15 -2.52
C ARG A 89 5.90 8.34 -1.58
N TYR A 90 6.05 7.04 -1.58
CA TYR A 90 5.28 6.18 -0.68
C TYR A 90 5.62 6.44 0.79
N LEU A 91 6.89 6.63 1.10
CA LEU A 91 7.33 6.97 2.45
C LEU A 91 6.71 8.30 2.90
N ALA A 92 6.70 9.29 2.01
CA ALA A 92 6.09 10.58 2.31
C ALA A 92 4.59 10.45 2.54
N TYR A 93 3.94 9.63 1.74
CA TYR A 93 2.51 9.35 1.91
C TYR A 93 2.24 8.69 3.26
N ARG A 94 3.01 7.66 3.62
CA ARG A 94 2.83 6.97 4.89
C ARG A 94 3.01 7.92 6.07
N LYS A 95 3.97 8.81 5.98
CA LYS A 95 4.22 9.80 7.01
C LYS A 95 3.07 10.79 7.14
N ALA A 96 2.56 11.26 6.02
CA ALA A 96 1.43 12.18 6.00
C ALA A 96 0.17 11.52 6.57
N LEU A 97 -0.04 10.26 6.24
CA LEU A 97 -1.17 9.52 6.74
C LEU A 97 -1.10 9.36 8.27
N ALA A 98 0.08 9.06 8.79
CA ALA A 98 0.28 8.96 10.24
C ALA A 98 0.06 10.31 10.92
N THR A 99 0.48 11.40 10.28
CA THR A 99 0.31 12.74 10.82
C THR A 99 -1.17 13.12 10.91
N GLN A 100 -1.98 12.66 9.97
CA GLN A 100 -3.42 12.89 10.02
C GLN A 100 -4.12 12.13 11.15
N GLY A 101 -3.44 11.17 11.75
CA GLY A 101 -4.04 10.37 12.80
C GLY A 101 -5.01 9.31 12.29
N ASP A 102 -5.01 9.06 10.99
CA ASP A 102 -5.85 8.01 10.41
C ASP A 102 -5.19 6.67 10.62
N THR A 103 -5.28 6.16 11.83
CA THR A 103 -4.74 4.87 12.19
C THR A 103 -5.79 3.77 12.18
N SER A 104 -7.05 4.16 12.01
CA SER A 104 -8.15 3.20 12.07
C SER A 104 -8.22 2.40 10.78
N ARG A 105 -8.01 1.11 10.91
CA ARG A 105 -8.21 0.18 9.80
C ARG A 105 -9.54 -0.53 9.92
N SER A 106 -10.22 -0.36 11.04
CA SER A 106 -11.51 -0.98 11.24
C SER A 106 -12.59 -0.12 10.64
N LYS A 107 -13.50 -0.77 9.95
CA LYS A 107 -14.69 -0.11 9.43
C LYS A 107 -15.83 -0.34 10.40
N PRO A 108 -16.72 0.64 10.59
CA PRO A 108 -17.89 0.41 11.41
C PRO A 108 -18.78 -0.68 10.81
N SER A 109 -19.46 -1.41 11.67
CA SER A 109 -20.39 -2.42 11.22
C SER A 109 -21.62 -1.75 10.61
N LEU A 110 -22.36 -2.52 9.82
CA LEU A 110 -23.60 -2.03 9.25
C LEU A 110 -24.56 -1.54 10.34
N GLU A 111 -24.62 -2.28 11.43
CA GLU A 111 -25.46 -1.91 12.56
C GLU A 111 -25.06 -0.57 13.17
N GLN A 112 -23.76 -0.36 13.34
CA GLN A 112 -23.25 0.93 13.85
C GLN A 112 -23.63 2.08 12.94
N VAL A 113 -23.52 1.87 11.64
CA VAL A 113 -23.87 2.90 10.65
C VAL A 113 -25.36 3.20 10.70
N GLN A 114 -26.18 2.18 10.86
CA GLN A 114 -27.63 2.37 10.92
C GLN A 114 -28.08 3.11 12.18
N GLN A 115 -27.43 2.83 13.30
CA GLN A 115 -27.76 3.47 14.56
C GLN A 115 -27.17 4.88 14.67
N HIS A 116 -26.07 5.13 13.98
CA HIS A 116 -25.32 6.37 14.06
C HIS A 116 -24.97 6.89 12.66
N PRO A 117 -25.90 7.57 12.00
CA PRO A 117 -25.64 8.06 10.62
C PRO A 117 -24.41 8.95 10.51
N GLU A 118 -24.03 9.65 11.58
CA GLU A 118 -22.84 10.48 11.58
C GLU A 118 -21.57 9.66 11.38
N VAL A 119 -21.61 8.37 11.73
CA VAL A 119 -20.46 7.48 11.50
C VAL A 119 -20.19 7.31 10.02
N LEU A 120 -21.25 7.21 9.23
CA LEU A 120 -21.13 7.08 7.78
C LEU A 120 -20.50 8.35 7.18
N ALA A 121 -20.95 9.51 7.62
CA ALA A 121 -20.40 10.77 7.13
C ALA A 121 -18.92 10.90 7.48
N THR A 122 -18.53 10.53 8.69
CA THR A 122 -17.13 10.56 9.12
C THR A 122 -16.31 9.57 8.30
N LEU A 123 -16.84 8.38 8.06
CA LEU A 123 -16.15 7.38 7.26
C LEU A 123 -15.89 7.88 5.85
N ARG A 124 -16.89 8.49 5.22
CA ARG A 124 -16.74 9.05 3.88
C ARG A 124 -15.69 10.14 3.83
N GLN A 125 -15.68 10.99 4.84
CA GLN A 125 -14.69 12.05 4.92
C GLN A 125 -13.27 11.48 5.01
N ARG A 126 -13.08 10.44 5.83
CA ARG A 126 -11.79 9.79 5.96
C ARG A 126 -11.35 9.11 4.68
N ILE A 127 -12.28 8.43 4.02
CA ILE A 127 -12.00 7.78 2.73
C ILE A 127 -11.58 8.80 1.70
N GLY A 128 -12.31 9.91 1.60
CA GLY A 128 -11.99 10.98 0.66
C GLY A 128 -10.65 11.64 0.96
N ALA A 129 -10.38 11.91 2.23
CA ALA A 129 -9.13 12.53 2.64
C ALA A 129 -7.94 11.61 2.33
N ARG A 130 -8.09 10.32 2.60
CA ARG A 130 -7.04 9.35 2.31
C ARG A 130 -6.79 9.23 0.81
N ALA A 131 -7.85 9.17 0.02
CA ALA A 131 -7.72 9.12 -1.43
C ALA A 131 -7.04 10.38 -1.98
N ALA A 132 -7.35 11.54 -1.40
CA ALA A 132 -6.71 12.79 -1.78
C ALA A 132 -5.21 12.78 -1.46
N LEU A 133 -4.83 12.26 -0.30
CA LEU A 133 -3.42 12.12 0.07
C LEU A 133 -2.69 11.20 -0.90
N ARG A 134 -3.31 10.12 -1.29
CA ARG A 134 -2.71 9.19 -2.24
C ARG A 134 -2.40 9.89 -3.56
N ARG A 135 -3.33 10.66 -4.07
CA ARG A 135 -3.12 11.43 -5.30
C ARG A 135 -2.05 12.50 -5.14
N GLN A 136 -2.05 13.15 -3.98
CA GLN A 136 -1.08 14.21 -3.70
C GLN A 136 0.35 13.70 -3.64
N TYR A 137 0.58 12.61 -2.93
CA TYR A 137 1.94 12.11 -2.70
C TYR A 137 2.41 11.12 -3.73
N LEU A 138 1.53 10.29 -4.24
CA LEU A 138 1.90 9.25 -5.20
C LEU A 138 1.65 9.65 -6.65
N GLY A 139 0.75 10.59 -6.86
CA GLY A 139 0.31 10.95 -8.21
C GLY A 139 -0.91 10.13 -8.61
N ALA A 140 -1.69 10.65 -9.55
CA ALA A 140 -2.94 10.02 -9.97
C ALA A 140 -2.73 8.62 -10.53
N ASP A 141 -1.68 8.42 -11.33
CA ASP A 141 -1.41 7.13 -11.98
C ASP A 141 -1.11 6.04 -10.95
N VAL A 142 -0.23 6.33 -10.01
CA VAL A 142 0.13 5.37 -8.97
C VAL A 142 -1.04 5.13 -8.03
N ALA A 143 -1.74 6.20 -7.65
CA ALA A 143 -2.89 6.07 -6.77
C ALA A 143 -3.95 5.16 -7.40
N GLN A 144 -4.20 5.31 -8.69
CA GLN A 144 -5.16 4.47 -9.40
C GLN A 144 -4.65 3.02 -9.49
N ALA A 145 -3.38 2.85 -9.84
CA ALA A 145 -2.83 1.51 -10.03
C ALA A 145 -2.76 0.73 -8.71
N TRP A 146 -2.44 1.40 -7.62
CA TRP A 146 -2.24 0.75 -6.33
C TRP A 146 -3.50 0.63 -5.50
N TYR A 147 -4.38 1.61 -5.59
CA TYR A 147 -5.53 1.72 -4.70
C TYR A 147 -6.86 1.84 -5.41
N GLY A 148 -6.85 1.81 -6.73
CA GLY A 148 -8.09 2.02 -7.49
C GLY A 148 -9.19 1.04 -7.07
N ASP A 149 -8.85 -0.23 -6.94
CA ASP A 149 -9.81 -1.25 -6.55
C ASP A 149 -10.24 -1.09 -5.09
N GLU A 150 -9.29 -0.81 -4.20
CA GLU A 150 -9.61 -0.56 -2.79
C GLU A 150 -10.48 0.67 -2.63
N ASP A 151 -10.13 1.76 -3.32
CA ASP A 151 -10.90 2.99 -3.24
C ASP A 151 -12.31 2.80 -3.79
N ALA A 152 -12.44 2.04 -4.85
CA ALA A 152 -13.75 1.72 -5.41
C ALA A 152 -14.59 0.91 -4.42
N LEU A 153 -14.00 -0.08 -3.77
CA LEU A 153 -14.70 -0.88 -2.77
C LEU A 153 -15.06 -0.05 -1.54
N ASP A 154 -14.14 0.76 -1.06
CA ASP A 154 -14.37 1.61 0.11
C ASP A 154 -15.48 2.61 -0.14
N THR A 155 -15.54 3.14 -1.35
CA THR A 155 -16.57 4.09 -1.74
C THR A 155 -17.89 3.40 -2.02
N ALA A 156 -17.84 2.21 -2.60
CA ALA A 156 -19.02 1.47 -3.00
C ALA A 156 -19.89 1.04 -1.81
N VAL A 157 -19.27 0.64 -0.70
CA VAL A 157 -20.04 0.17 0.45
C VAL A 157 -21.03 1.22 0.97
N PRO A 158 -20.61 2.47 1.28
CA PRO A 158 -21.59 3.49 1.67
C PRO A 158 -22.57 3.82 0.56
N THR A 159 -22.09 3.89 -0.68
CA THR A 159 -22.92 4.21 -1.82
C THR A 159 -23.98 3.14 -2.05
N THR A 160 -23.62 1.89 -1.90
CA THR A 160 -24.54 0.77 -2.05
C THR A 160 -25.66 0.86 -1.03
N GLN A 161 -25.34 1.21 0.20
CA GLN A 161 -26.37 1.37 1.23
C GLN A 161 -27.31 2.52 0.89
N GLN A 162 -26.80 3.62 0.41
CA GLN A 162 -27.61 4.75 0.00
C GLN A 162 -28.51 4.38 -1.18
N GLN A 163 -27.96 3.66 -2.13
CA GLN A 163 -28.72 3.23 -3.29
C GLN A 163 -29.87 2.32 -2.87
N ALA A 164 -29.61 1.40 -1.97
CA ALA A 164 -30.65 0.50 -1.48
C ALA A 164 -31.78 1.27 -0.81
N GLN A 165 -31.45 2.28 -0.02
CA GLN A 165 -32.45 3.13 0.62
C GLN A 165 -33.24 3.94 -0.39
N HIS A 166 -32.56 4.46 -1.39
CA HIS A 166 -33.18 5.23 -2.45
C HIS A 166 -34.16 4.36 -3.26
N ASP A 167 -33.71 3.19 -3.65
CA ASP A 167 -34.54 2.26 -4.41
C ASP A 167 -35.78 1.86 -3.62
N HIS A 168 -35.65 1.68 -2.33
CA HIS A 168 -36.77 1.35 -1.47
C HIS A 168 -37.81 2.49 -1.47
N ARG A 169 -37.39 3.74 -1.39
CA ARG A 169 -38.27 4.90 -1.44
C ARG A 169 -38.99 4.98 -2.79
N GLU A 170 -38.24 4.80 -3.87
CA GLU A 170 -38.85 4.84 -5.21
C GLU A 170 -39.89 3.74 -5.36
N GLY A 171 -39.61 2.55 -4.85
CA GLY A 171 -40.58 1.47 -4.90
C GLY A 171 -41.84 1.80 -4.13
N LEU A 172 -41.74 2.49 -3.00
CA LEU A 172 -42.90 2.92 -2.26
C LEU A 172 -43.69 4.00 -3.00
N ASP A 173 -43.01 4.94 -3.60
CA ASP A 173 -43.66 6.00 -4.36
C ASP A 173 -44.39 5.46 -5.56
N GLU A 174 -43.85 4.49 -6.24
CA GLU A 174 -44.50 3.85 -7.39
C GLU A 174 -45.76 3.13 -7.00
N ARG A 175 -45.83 2.63 -5.77
CA ARG A 175 -47.01 1.95 -5.28
C ARG A 175 -48.11 2.87 -4.77
N ALA A 176 -47.72 4.09 -4.52
CA ALA A 176 -48.65 5.09 -4.09
C ALA A 176 -49.44 5.65 -5.29
#